data_8b2f7038fb361deb5a4dd1bca97a8704
#
_entry.id   8b2f7038fb361deb5a4dd1bca97a8704
#
_cell.length_a   1.000
_cell.length_b   1.000
_cell.length_c   1.000
_cell.angle_alpha   90.00
_cell.angle_beta   90.00
_cell.angle_gamma   90.00
#
_symmetry.space_group_name_H-M   'P 1'
#
loop_
_entity.id
_entity.type
_entity.pdbx_description
1 polymer ?
#
loop_
_entity_poly.entity_id
_entity_poly.type
_entity_poly.pdbx_seq_one_letter_code
_entity_poly.pdbx_strand_id
1 'polypeptide(L)'
;LSGTDNAVWVLPNGIFILYNNKFILGRNIMWIADNWKDYEILDTSNGEKLERWGDYILVRPDPQVLWNTGHEHPSWKKKNGHYHRSKAGGGHWEFFNLPNTWSIDYELPSSKITFNLKPFTFKHTGVFPEQATNWDFSYNMIKNSGREIKVLNLFAYTGGATLAAAAAGASVTHVDASKGMVGWAKENMISSNLS
;
A
#
# COMPACT_ATOMS: atom_id res chain seq x y z
N LEU A 1 -34.98 -14.28 2.38
CA LEU A 1 -33.82 -13.44 2.55
C LEU A 1 -34.00 -12.16 1.75
N SER A 2 -34.65 -11.15 2.36
CA SER A 2 -34.88 -9.82 1.79
C SER A 2 -33.88 -8.88 2.49
N GLY A 3 -32.72 -8.74 1.91
CA GLY A 3 -31.71 -7.78 2.37
C GLY A 3 -30.76 -7.55 1.22
N THR A 4 -30.75 -6.35 0.66
CA THR A 4 -29.81 -5.88 -0.36
C THR A 4 -28.43 -5.69 0.29
N ASP A 5 -27.74 -6.79 0.56
CA ASP A 5 -26.38 -6.76 1.07
C ASP A 5 -25.43 -6.48 -0.10
N ASN A 6 -25.00 -5.22 -0.19
CA ASN A 6 -23.93 -4.84 -1.11
C ASN A 6 -22.61 -5.33 -0.50
N ALA A 7 -21.95 -6.29 -1.16
CA ALA A 7 -20.64 -6.76 -0.78
C ALA A 7 -19.55 -6.02 -1.58
N VAL A 8 -18.51 -5.57 -0.90
CA VAL A 8 -17.30 -5.01 -1.51
C VAL A 8 -16.20 -6.06 -1.41
N TRP A 9 -15.68 -6.51 -2.55
CA TRP A 9 -14.58 -7.46 -2.62
C TRP A 9 -13.32 -6.73 -3.06
N VAL A 10 -12.27 -6.80 -2.24
CA VAL A 10 -10.94 -6.27 -2.59
C VAL A 10 -10.06 -7.45 -2.97
N LEU A 11 -9.67 -7.53 -4.22
CA LEU A 11 -8.71 -8.51 -4.73
C LEU A 11 -7.34 -7.87 -4.94
N PRO A 12 -6.24 -8.63 -4.99
CA PRO A 12 -4.88 -8.11 -5.19
C PRO A 12 -4.69 -7.22 -6.43
N ASN A 13 -5.58 -7.37 -7.43
CA ASN A 13 -5.51 -6.67 -8.71
C ASN A 13 -6.67 -5.69 -8.95
N GLY A 14 -7.45 -5.34 -7.91
CA GLY A 14 -8.53 -4.37 -8.06
C GLY A 14 -9.68 -4.54 -7.06
N ILE A 15 -10.52 -3.51 -7.00
CA ILE A 15 -11.74 -3.51 -6.19
C ILE A 15 -12.91 -3.88 -7.10
N PHE A 16 -13.65 -4.93 -6.74
CA PHE A 16 -14.93 -5.24 -7.37
C PHE A 16 -16.07 -4.85 -6.43
N ILE A 17 -16.96 -4.00 -6.89
CA ILE A 17 -18.15 -3.60 -6.15
C ILE A 17 -19.36 -4.16 -6.86
N LEU A 18 -20.13 -4.95 -6.15
CA LEU A 18 -21.50 -5.30 -6.55
C LEU A 18 -22.45 -4.27 -5.93
N TYR A 19 -22.96 -3.38 -6.77
CA TYR A 19 -24.01 -2.46 -6.40
C TYR A 19 -25.28 -2.84 -7.17
N ASN A 20 -26.35 -3.25 -6.50
CA ASN A 20 -27.62 -3.65 -7.11
C ASN A 20 -27.46 -4.67 -8.27
N ASN A 21 -26.64 -5.71 -8.08
CA ASN A 21 -26.35 -6.73 -9.10
C ASN A 21 -25.82 -6.21 -10.46
N LYS A 22 -25.26 -5.02 -10.52
CA LYS A 22 -24.59 -4.48 -11.70
C LYS A 22 -23.09 -4.34 -11.45
N PHE A 23 -22.29 -4.94 -12.33
CA PHE A 23 -20.87 -4.66 -12.44
C PHE A 23 -20.69 -3.24 -13.00
N ILE A 24 -20.17 -2.32 -12.21
CA ILE A 24 -19.72 -1.04 -12.74
C ILE A 24 -18.28 -1.25 -13.22
N LEU A 25 -18.13 -1.66 -14.47
CA LEU A 25 -16.88 -1.48 -15.19
C LEU A 25 -16.74 0.03 -15.46
N GLY A 26 -15.89 0.70 -14.68
CA GLY A 26 -15.59 2.11 -14.86
C GLY A 26 -15.05 2.36 -16.29
N ARG A 27 -15.42 3.48 -16.88
CA ARG A 27 -14.75 4.05 -18.06
C ARG A 27 -13.24 4.05 -17.82
N ASN A 28 -12.43 4.06 -18.88
CA ASN A 28 -10.96 4.12 -18.85
C ASN A 28 -10.41 5.35 -18.10
N ILE A 29 -10.67 5.43 -16.81
CA ILE A 29 -10.09 6.43 -15.91
C ILE A 29 -8.85 5.76 -15.32
N MET A 30 -7.69 6.30 -15.64
CA MET A 30 -6.45 5.91 -14.98
C MET A 30 -6.45 6.53 -13.59
N TRP A 31 -6.45 5.69 -12.57
CA TRP A 31 -6.30 6.13 -11.17
C TRP A 31 -4.83 6.15 -10.80
N ILE A 32 -4.36 7.29 -10.33
CA ILE A 32 -2.96 7.50 -9.97
C ILE A 32 -2.88 7.71 -8.46
N ALA A 33 -1.93 7.04 -7.80
CA ALA A 33 -1.67 7.17 -6.37
C ALA A 33 -0.75 8.38 -6.10
N ASP A 34 -1.23 9.59 -6.36
CA ASP A 34 -0.48 10.85 -6.32
C ASP A 34 -0.71 11.67 -5.03
N ASN A 35 -1.55 11.18 -4.11
CA ASN A 35 -1.81 11.84 -2.83
C ASN A 35 -0.74 11.58 -1.76
N TRP A 36 0.27 10.78 -2.05
CA TRP A 36 1.36 10.54 -1.14
C TRP A 36 2.22 11.78 -0.90
N LYS A 37 2.48 12.12 0.37
CA LYS A 37 3.47 13.13 0.77
C LYS A 37 4.80 12.48 1.17
N ASP A 38 4.73 11.31 1.79
CA ASP A 38 5.90 10.59 2.33
C ASP A 38 6.45 9.52 1.39
N TYR A 39 5.81 9.28 0.25
CA TYR A 39 6.29 8.35 -0.76
C TYR A 39 6.33 8.99 -2.14
N GLU A 40 7.40 8.72 -2.89
CA GLU A 40 7.58 9.20 -4.25
C GLU A 40 8.53 8.29 -5.03
N ILE A 41 8.24 8.04 -6.29
CA ILE A 41 9.19 7.45 -7.24
C ILE A 41 10.01 8.60 -7.83
N LEU A 42 11.29 8.68 -7.46
CA LEU A 42 12.19 9.76 -7.88
C LEU A 42 12.77 9.54 -9.27
N ASP A 43 13.04 8.29 -9.63
CA ASP A 43 13.58 7.89 -10.92
C ASP A 43 13.38 6.39 -11.14
N THR A 44 13.46 5.97 -12.40
CA THR A 44 13.40 4.56 -12.78
C THR A 44 14.39 4.29 -13.90
N SER A 45 15.23 3.28 -13.75
CA SER A 45 16.28 2.96 -14.74
C SER A 45 16.75 1.52 -14.61
N ASN A 46 16.97 0.87 -15.75
CA ASN A 46 17.69 -0.40 -15.86
C ASN A 46 17.16 -1.50 -14.92
N GLY A 47 15.83 -1.68 -14.88
CA GLY A 47 15.18 -2.70 -14.05
C GLY A 47 15.04 -2.35 -12.57
N GLU A 48 15.30 -1.09 -12.19
CA GLU A 48 15.25 -0.60 -10.83
C GLU A 48 14.41 0.67 -10.71
N LYS A 49 13.88 0.90 -9.52
CA LYS A 49 13.23 2.14 -9.12
C LYS A 49 13.92 2.73 -7.91
N LEU A 50 14.12 4.04 -7.98
CA LEU A 50 14.61 4.89 -6.91
C LEU A 50 13.41 5.54 -6.23
N GLU A 51 13.23 5.30 -4.96
CA GLU A 51 12.04 5.69 -4.21
C GLU A 51 12.41 6.44 -2.94
N ARG A 52 11.65 7.49 -2.63
CA ARG A 52 11.66 8.15 -1.32
C ARG A 52 10.58 7.54 -0.44
N TRP A 53 10.94 7.22 0.80
CA TRP A 53 10.09 6.65 1.84
C TRP A 53 10.26 7.44 3.13
N GLY A 54 9.52 8.54 3.28
CA GLY A 54 9.77 9.54 4.30
C GLY A 54 11.12 10.22 4.05
N ASP A 55 12.02 10.10 5.02
CA ASP A 55 13.39 10.66 4.94
C ASP A 55 14.40 9.73 4.24
N TYR A 56 14.00 8.51 3.87
CA TYR A 56 14.90 7.48 3.36
C TYR A 56 14.72 7.22 1.87
N ILE A 57 15.84 7.00 1.20
CA ILE A 57 15.92 6.67 -0.23
C ILE A 57 16.23 5.18 -0.39
N LEU A 58 15.37 4.47 -1.10
CA LEU A 58 15.54 3.05 -1.38
C LEU A 58 15.66 2.79 -2.88
N VAL A 59 16.48 1.82 -3.23
CA VAL A 59 16.55 1.24 -4.58
C VAL A 59 16.01 -0.18 -4.52
N ARG A 60 15.02 -0.45 -5.36
CA ARG A 60 14.40 -1.77 -5.44
C ARG A 60 14.21 -2.21 -6.88
N PRO A 61 14.34 -3.52 -7.20
CA PRO A 61 14.13 -4.02 -8.55
C PRO A 61 12.67 -3.88 -8.99
N ASP A 62 12.49 -3.40 -10.21
CA ASP A 62 11.21 -3.38 -10.89
C ASP A 62 11.40 -3.89 -12.34
N PRO A 63 10.96 -5.13 -12.66
CA PRO A 63 11.17 -5.73 -13.97
C PRO A 63 10.37 -5.06 -15.09
N GLN A 64 9.45 -4.16 -14.77
CA GLN A 64 8.70 -3.38 -15.77
C GLN A 64 9.50 -2.20 -16.30
N VAL A 65 10.58 -1.81 -15.63
CA VAL A 65 11.48 -0.72 -16.04
C VAL A 65 12.47 -1.24 -17.09
N LEU A 66 12.08 -1.18 -18.35
CA LEU A 66 12.89 -1.67 -19.49
C LEU A 66 13.85 -0.63 -20.07
N TRP A 67 13.72 0.62 -19.67
CA TRP A 67 14.54 1.73 -20.14
C TRP A 67 15.74 1.98 -19.24
N ASN A 68 16.70 2.75 -19.75
CA ASN A 68 17.89 3.16 -19.02
C ASN A 68 18.06 4.69 -19.13
N THR A 69 17.96 5.39 -17.99
CA THR A 69 18.19 6.85 -17.88
C THR A 69 19.63 7.19 -17.52
N GLY A 70 20.52 6.20 -17.39
CA GLY A 70 21.90 6.42 -16.95
C GLY A 70 22.03 6.71 -15.44
N HIS A 71 20.96 6.54 -14.65
CA HIS A 71 20.95 6.88 -13.20
C HIS A 71 21.32 8.35 -12.94
N GLU A 72 20.79 9.27 -13.72
CA GLU A 72 21.16 10.69 -13.66
C GLU A 72 20.64 11.40 -12.41
N HIS A 73 19.53 10.92 -11.81
CA HIS A 73 18.98 11.55 -10.60
C HIS A 73 19.99 11.51 -9.45
N PRO A 74 20.27 12.66 -8.77
CA PRO A 74 21.31 12.73 -7.74
C PRO A 74 21.14 11.77 -6.56
N SER A 75 19.90 11.39 -6.25
CA SER A 75 19.57 10.50 -5.14
C SER A 75 20.02 9.05 -5.36
N TRP A 76 20.37 8.63 -6.56
CA TRP A 76 21.00 7.33 -6.78
C TRP A 76 22.28 7.15 -5.96
N LYS A 77 23.01 8.26 -5.73
CA LYS A 77 24.25 8.29 -4.94
C LYS A 77 24.01 8.47 -3.43
N LYS A 78 22.77 8.72 -3.02
CA LYS A 78 22.39 9.00 -1.62
C LYS A 78 21.39 7.99 -1.05
N LYS A 79 21.31 6.80 -1.65
CA LYS A 79 20.42 5.76 -1.19
C LYS A 79 20.76 5.28 0.22
N ASN A 80 19.74 4.96 1.00
CA ASN A 80 19.85 4.40 2.35
C ASN A 80 19.75 2.87 2.36
N GLY A 81 19.12 2.29 1.35
CA GLY A 81 19.02 0.85 1.17
C GLY A 81 18.90 0.45 -0.30
N HIS A 82 19.48 -0.68 -0.65
CA HIS A 82 19.40 -1.25 -1.98
C HIS A 82 19.09 -2.75 -1.90
N TYR A 83 18.01 -3.20 -2.52
CA TYR A 83 17.70 -4.62 -2.62
C TYR A 83 18.25 -5.21 -3.90
N HIS A 84 19.22 -6.11 -3.77
CA HIS A 84 19.83 -6.84 -4.88
C HIS A 84 19.11 -8.15 -5.13
N ARG A 85 18.58 -8.33 -6.36
CA ARG A 85 17.91 -9.56 -6.75
C ARG A 85 18.93 -10.64 -7.10
N SER A 86 18.73 -11.83 -6.57
CA SER A 86 19.52 -13.01 -6.96
C SER A 86 18.98 -13.67 -8.23
N LYS A 87 19.87 -14.18 -9.06
CA LYS A 87 19.51 -14.98 -10.26
C LYS A 87 18.82 -16.30 -9.90
N ALA A 88 19.09 -16.84 -8.71
CA ALA A 88 18.49 -18.07 -8.19
C ALA A 88 17.12 -17.88 -7.49
N GLY A 89 16.59 -16.64 -7.51
CA GLY A 89 15.39 -16.24 -6.77
C GLY A 89 15.74 -15.58 -5.43
N GLY A 90 14.82 -14.75 -4.91
CA GLY A 90 15.06 -13.96 -3.71
C GLY A 90 16.08 -12.84 -3.92
N GLY A 91 16.85 -12.52 -2.89
CA GLY A 91 17.86 -11.47 -2.90
C GLY A 91 18.27 -11.06 -1.49
N HIS A 92 18.98 -9.94 -1.38
CA HIS A 92 19.41 -9.38 -0.11
C HIS A 92 19.38 -7.85 -0.13
N TRP A 93 19.26 -7.26 1.05
CA TRP A 93 19.39 -5.82 1.26
C TRP A 93 20.85 -5.44 1.54
N GLU A 94 21.30 -4.39 0.93
CA GLU A 94 22.51 -3.63 1.29
C GLU A 94 22.06 -2.34 1.96
N PHE A 95 22.62 -2.02 3.13
CA PHE A 95 22.18 -0.90 3.95
C PHE A 95 23.22 0.20 4.04
N PHE A 96 22.79 1.47 3.91
CA PHE A 96 23.58 2.69 4.01
C PHE A 96 22.85 3.65 4.95
N ASN A 97 23.00 3.45 6.26
CA ASN A 97 22.30 4.25 7.30
C ASN A 97 20.76 4.17 7.24
N LEU A 98 20.20 3.03 6.85
CA LEU A 98 18.78 2.78 6.98
C LEU A 98 18.49 2.28 8.40
N PRO A 99 17.49 2.83 9.13
CA PRO A 99 17.08 2.28 10.43
C PRO A 99 16.39 0.92 10.26
N ASN A 100 16.35 0.14 11.35
CA ASN A 100 15.65 -1.14 11.34
C ASN A 100 14.14 -0.99 11.10
N THR A 101 13.58 0.12 11.57
CA THR A 101 12.17 0.48 11.40
C THR A 101 12.03 1.99 11.27
N TRP A 102 11.07 2.44 10.47
CA TRP A 102 10.62 3.83 10.38
C TRP A 102 9.13 3.86 10.04
N SER A 103 8.54 5.03 9.96
CA SER A 103 7.13 5.16 9.57
C SER A 103 6.94 6.18 8.46
N ILE A 104 5.88 6.00 7.69
CA ILE A 104 5.36 6.99 6.74
C ILE A 104 3.85 7.14 6.95
N ASP A 105 3.35 8.31 6.61
CA ASP A 105 1.95 8.65 6.75
C ASP A 105 1.26 8.74 5.39
N TYR A 106 0.00 8.31 5.35
CA TYR A 106 -0.91 8.55 4.24
C TYR A 106 -2.11 9.35 4.70
N GLU A 107 -2.31 10.53 4.10
CA GLU A 107 -3.40 11.44 4.43
C GLU A 107 -4.71 10.99 3.78
N LEU A 108 -5.75 10.86 4.59
CA LEU A 108 -7.13 10.69 4.16
C LEU A 108 -7.90 11.99 4.42
N PRO A 109 -9.07 12.23 3.79
CA PRO A 109 -9.80 13.49 3.92
C PRO A 109 -10.11 13.96 5.35
N SER A 110 -10.29 13.04 6.31
CA SER A 110 -10.57 13.39 7.71
C SER A 110 -9.76 12.59 8.72
N SER A 111 -8.69 11.92 8.29
CA SER A 111 -7.83 11.11 9.16
C SER A 111 -6.49 10.84 8.49
N LYS A 112 -5.63 10.13 9.18
CA LYS A 112 -4.30 9.76 8.71
C LYS A 112 -4.04 8.28 9.02
N ILE A 113 -3.41 7.58 8.09
CA ILE A 113 -2.93 6.21 8.29
C ILE A 113 -1.41 6.26 8.42
N THR A 114 -0.88 5.66 9.49
CA THR A 114 0.55 5.52 9.71
C THR A 114 0.98 4.08 9.44
N PHE A 115 1.94 3.91 8.55
CA PHE A 115 2.54 2.62 8.23
C PHE A 115 3.92 2.52 8.88
N ASN A 116 4.10 1.54 9.75
CA ASN A 116 5.41 1.15 10.25
C ASN A 116 6.11 0.32 9.18
N LEU A 117 7.30 0.71 8.78
CA LEU A 117 8.06 0.10 7.71
C LEU A 117 9.32 -0.57 8.25
N LYS A 118 9.75 -1.62 7.58
CA LYS A 118 11.05 -2.28 7.80
C LYS A 118 11.46 -3.03 6.55
N PRO A 119 12.76 -3.16 6.26
CA PRO A 119 13.24 -4.07 5.23
C PRO A 119 12.81 -5.49 5.58
N PHE A 120 12.18 -6.19 4.64
CA PHE A 120 11.71 -7.56 4.86
C PHE A 120 12.48 -8.54 3.97
N THR A 121 12.27 -9.83 4.16
CA THR A 121 13.02 -10.94 3.52
C THR A 121 13.11 -10.82 1.99
N PHE A 122 12.16 -10.13 1.37
CA PHE A 122 12.16 -9.77 -0.03
C PHE A 122 12.29 -8.26 -0.20
N LYS A 123 12.14 -7.76 -1.43
CA LYS A 123 12.18 -6.33 -1.75
C LYS A 123 11.10 -5.47 -1.06
N HIS A 124 10.21 -6.06 -0.28
CA HIS A 124 9.07 -5.39 0.34
C HIS A 124 9.45 -4.66 1.63
N THR A 125 8.73 -3.59 1.93
CA THR A 125 8.98 -2.70 3.07
C THR A 125 7.82 -2.61 4.04
N GLY A 126 6.69 -3.27 3.70
CA GLY A 126 5.49 -3.29 4.56
C GLY A 126 4.26 -2.61 3.97
N VAL A 127 4.38 -1.89 2.86
CA VAL A 127 3.23 -1.28 2.18
C VAL A 127 3.40 -1.31 0.67
N PHE A 128 2.30 -1.32 -0.06
CA PHE A 128 2.20 -1.18 -1.50
C PHE A 128 1.58 0.19 -1.82
N PRO A 129 2.40 1.22 -2.09
CA PRO A 129 1.92 2.60 -2.26
C PRO A 129 0.92 2.78 -3.39
N GLU A 130 1.02 1.97 -4.43
CA GLU A 130 0.09 1.98 -5.57
C GLU A 130 -1.35 1.60 -5.18
N GLN A 131 -1.54 0.95 -4.02
CA GLN A 131 -2.86 0.61 -3.50
C GLN A 131 -3.61 1.80 -2.89
N ALA A 132 -2.97 2.95 -2.75
CA ALA A 132 -3.58 4.13 -2.14
C ALA A 132 -4.85 4.58 -2.89
N THR A 133 -4.90 4.45 -4.22
CA THR A 133 -6.11 4.73 -5.01
C THR A 133 -7.29 3.86 -4.58
N ASN A 134 -7.05 2.60 -4.25
CA ASN A 134 -8.05 1.68 -3.76
C ASN A 134 -8.49 2.02 -2.32
N TRP A 135 -7.57 2.54 -1.50
CA TRP A 135 -7.90 3.00 -0.15
C TRP A 135 -8.79 4.24 -0.20
N ASP A 136 -8.44 5.24 -1.03
CA ASP A 136 -9.25 6.45 -1.23
C ASP A 136 -10.65 6.12 -1.74
N PHE A 137 -10.73 5.22 -2.72
CA PHE A 137 -12.00 4.76 -3.25
C PHE A 137 -12.87 4.11 -2.17
N SER A 138 -12.31 3.14 -1.42
CA SER A 138 -13.02 2.44 -0.36
C SER A 138 -13.44 3.38 0.76
N TYR A 139 -12.55 4.28 1.17
CA TYR A 139 -12.81 5.30 2.17
C TYR A 139 -14.02 6.17 1.77
N ASN A 140 -14.01 6.71 0.55
CA ASN A 140 -15.09 7.56 0.07
C ASN A 140 -16.42 6.82 -0.06
N MET A 141 -16.40 5.57 -0.53
CA MET A 141 -17.60 4.72 -0.61
C MET A 141 -18.23 4.47 0.77
N ILE A 142 -17.42 4.17 1.78
CA ILE A 142 -17.87 3.93 3.14
C ILE A 142 -18.42 5.24 3.75
N LYS A 143 -17.67 6.35 3.65
CA LYS A 143 -18.11 7.66 4.18
C LYS A 143 -19.42 8.12 3.59
N ASN A 144 -19.65 7.91 2.31
CA ASN A 144 -20.85 8.36 1.60
C ASN A 144 -22.01 7.36 1.64
N SER A 145 -21.85 6.23 2.34
CA SER A 145 -22.89 5.18 2.35
C SER A 145 -24.15 5.55 3.10
N GLY A 146 -24.08 6.48 4.07
CA GLY A 146 -25.18 6.88 4.94
C GLY A 146 -25.65 5.77 5.91
N ARG A 147 -24.92 4.68 6.06
CA ARG A 147 -25.22 3.53 6.92
C ARG A 147 -23.97 2.87 7.49
N GLU A 148 -24.11 2.04 8.49
CA GLU A 148 -23.01 1.17 8.95
C GLU A 148 -22.55 0.21 7.85
N ILE A 149 -21.24 0.11 7.69
CA ILE A 149 -20.61 -0.79 6.73
C ILE A 149 -19.76 -1.82 7.48
N LYS A 150 -19.93 -3.09 7.09
CA LYS A 150 -19.07 -4.19 7.52
C LYS A 150 -18.20 -4.60 6.33
N VAL A 151 -16.89 -4.65 6.52
CA VAL A 151 -15.90 -4.97 5.50
C VAL A 151 -15.20 -6.27 5.85
N LEU A 152 -15.10 -7.19 4.89
CA LEU A 152 -14.21 -8.34 4.97
C LEU A 152 -13.03 -8.09 4.03
N ASN A 153 -11.83 -7.93 4.59
CA ASN A 153 -10.59 -7.78 3.84
C ASN A 153 -9.80 -9.09 3.87
N LEU A 154 -9.67 -9.75 2.71
CA LEU A 154 -8.95 -11.01 2.53
C LEU A 154 -7.57 -10.74 1.91
N PHE A 155 -6.58 -11.58 2.25
CA PHE A 155 -5.18 -11.39 1.85
C PHE A 155 -4.66 -10.01 2.27
N ALA A 156 -5.00 -9.64 3.49
CA ALA A 156 -5.06 -8.24 3.91
C ALA A 156 -3.67 -7.64 4.21
N TYR A 157 -2.61 -8.46 4.17
CA TYR A 157 -1.21 -8.04 4.33
C TYR A 157 -1.00 -7.23 5.62
N THR A 158 -0.34 -6.09 5.55
CA THR A 158 -0.08 -5.19 6.68
C THR A 158 -1.21 -4.19 6.95
N GLY A 159 -2.36 -4.36 6.27
CA GLY A 159 -3.61 -3.72 6.62
C GLY A 159 -3.96 -2.42 5.93
N GLY A 160 -3.31 -2.00 4.84
CA GLY A 160 -3.60 -0.72 4.20
C GLY A 160 -5.10 -0.49 3.92
N ALA A 161 -5.76 -1.42 3.24
CA ALA A 161 -7.20 -1.34 2.98
C ALA A 161 -8.06 -1.47 4.25
N THR A 162 -7.61 -2.27 5.23
CA THR A 162 -8.25 -2.40 6.54
C THR A 162 -8.28 -1.06 7.26
N LEU A 163 -7.13 -0.39 7.32
CA LEU A 163 -6.98 0.89 8.02
C LEU A 163 -7.80 1.99 7.35
N ALA A 164 -7.79 2.04 6.02
CA ALA A 164 -8.60 3.00 5.27
C ALA A 164 -10.11 2.81 5.50
N ALA A 165 -10.57 1.56 5.51
CA ALA A 165 -11.97 1.24 5.78
C ALA A 165 -12.36 1.54 7.24
N ALA A 166 -11.50 1.22 8.22
CA ALA A 166 -11.71 1.54 9.63
C ALA A 166 -11.73 3.04 9.87
N ALA A 167 -10.79 3.79 9.26
CA ALA A 167 -10.75 5.25 9.32
C ALA A 167 -12.00 5.90 8.72
N ALA A 168 -12.64 5.25 7.76
CA ALA A 168 -13.92 5.68 7.20
C ALA A 168 -15.12 5.37 8.14
N GLY A 169 -14.93 4.59 9.20
CA GLY A 169 -15.95 4.22 10.18
C GLY A 169 -16.59 2.84 9.95
N ALA A 170 -15.99 1.99 9.11
CA ALA A 170 -16.47 0.61 8.93
C ALA A 170 -16.01 -0.30 10.07
N SER A 171 -16.82 -1.33 10.36
CA SER A 171 -16.39 -2.50 11.13
C SER A 171 -15.65 -3.46 10.19
N VAL A 172 -14.36 -3.73 10.45
CA VAL A 172 -13.51 -4.48 9.50
C VAL A 172 -13.07 -5.81 10.07
N THR A 173 -13.28 -6.88 9.30
CA THR A 173 -12.65 -8.19 9.55
C THR A 173 -11.43 -8.32 8.67
N HIS A 174 -10.24 -8.32 9.27
CA HIS A 174 -8.95 -8.47 8.61
C HIS A 174 -8.50 -9.93 8.60
N VAL A 175 -8.24 -10.48 7.44
CA VAL A 175 -7.83 -11.89 7.28
C VAL A 175 -6.57 -12.00 6.44
N ASP A 176 -5.52 -12.58 7.03
CA ASP A 176 -4.29 -12.96 6.34
C ASP A 176 -3.79 -14.30 6.87
N ALA A 177 -3.20 -15.12 6.00
CA ALA A 177 -2.65 -16.43 6.39
C ALA A 177 -1.38 -16.30 7.25
N SER A 178 -0.65 -15.20 7.13
CA SER A 178 0.57 -14.93 7.88
C SER A 178 0.27 -14.24 9.21
N LYS A 179 0.52 -14.94 10.32
CA LYS A 179 0.44 -14.34 11.66
C LYS A 179 1.31 -13.09 11.80
N GLY A 180 2.49 -13.06 11.16
CA GLY A 180 3.38 -11.91 11.15
C GLY A 180 2.76 -10.69 10.48
N MET A 181 2.05 -10.88 9.36
CA MET A 181 1.35 -9.78 8.67
C MET A 181 0.17 -9.25 9.49
N VAL A 182 -0.61 -10.15 10.11
CA VAL A 182 -1.70 -9.76 11.03
C VAL A 182 -1.16 -8.97 12.23
N GLY A 183 -0.04 -9.39 12.82
CA GLY A 183 0.64 -8.65 13.89
C GLY A 183 1.08 -7.24 13.42
N TRP A 184 1.67 -7.16 12.25
CA TRP A 184 2.10 -5.88 11.67
C TRP A 184 0.93 -4.96 11.33
N ALA A 185 -0.18 -5.51 10.82
CA ALA A 185 -1.41 -4.74 10.61
C ALA A 185 -1.95 -4.15 11.93
N LYS A 186 -1.86 -4.90 13.03
CA LYS A 186 -2.23 -4.42 14.36
C LYS A 186 -1.31 -3.29 14.85
N GLU A 187 0.00 -3.40 14.62
CA GLU A 187 0.95 -2.31 14.91
C GLU A 187 0.58 -1.03 14.12
N ASN A 188 0.28 -1.16 12.83
CA ASN A 188 -0.13 -0.05 11.98
C ASN A 188 -1.47 0.57 12.46
N MET A 189 -2.42 -0.26 12.90
CA MET A 189 -3.69 0.20 13.48
C MET A 189 -3.45 1.07 14.73
N ILE A 190 -2.59 0.61 15.63
CA ILE A 190 -2.23 1.35 16.85
C ILE A 190 -1.55 2.67 16.50
N SER A 191 -0.56 2.66 15.57
CA SER A 191 0.15 3.87 15.13
C SER A 191 -0.76 4.86 14.41
N SER A 192 -1.85 4.39 13.81
CA SER A 192 -2.87 5.20 13.14
C SER A 192 -3.95 5.72 14.11
N ASN A 193 -3.87 5.43 15.43
CA ASN A 193 -4.89 5.75 16.44
C ASN A 193 -6.30 5.20 16.08
N LEU A 194 -6.35 4.03 15.46
CA LEU A 194 -7.57 3.31 15.13
C LEU A 194 -7.81 2.20 16.17
N SER A 195 -9.10 1.91 16.49
CA SER A 195 -9.52 0.90 17.46
C SER A 195 -10.50 -0.11 16.86
#